data_13bd05e0b5b55c8c749a743fc3301880
#
_entry.id   13bd05e0b5b55c8c749a743fc3301880
#
_cell.length_a   1.000
_cell.length_b   1.000
_cell.length_c   1.000
_cell.angle_alpha   90.00
_cell.angle_beta   90.00
_cell.angle_gamma   90.00
#
_symmetry.space_group_name_H-M   'P 1'
#
loop_
_entity.id
_entity.type
_entity.pdbx_description
1 polymer ?
#
loop_
_entity_poly.entity_id
_entity_poly.type
_entity_poly.pdbx_seq_one_letter_code
_entity_poly.pdbx_strand_id
1 'polypeptide(L)'
;MQTITTRPPASLSPSSSITTTTTAVTAFQDPDHFLIKSINRRHLLIAISISPLFVPVVANARGLFQMPPFRLSNRYYLVRAGESEFESLGIINTNPVAKTSVDSGLSEKGKKQTAKAALELKRMRACDNGCWIWPSITQRAYQAAEIIAAVNGISRSYIVPEYSFLDARGLGAYEGKKLEALSEVYESDIISPRNKPPPIDDGTPNESVSDVFVRVTQLMSILETQYSAETIVIVSPDSDNLTVLQAGLVGLDLRRHRDLSFGPGEVRFVDTSSIPTYKQPASALYKCINPPICN
;
A
#
# COMPACT_ATOMS: atom_id res chain seq x y z
N MET A 1 -8.14 -29.26 60.10
CA MET A 1 -8.52 -30.37 59.22
C MET A 1 -9.94 -30.12 58.75
N GLN A 2 -10.11 -29.54 57.58
CA GLN A 2 -11.40 -29.48 56.89
C GLN A 2 -11.10 -29.81 55.44
N THR A 3 -11.63 -30.91 54.97
CA THR A 3 -11.57 -31.42 53.61
C THR A 3 -12.62 -30.72 52.76
N ILE A 4 -12.17 -30.06 51.69
CA ILE A 4 -13.04 -29.45 50.67
C ILE A 4 -13.12 -30.45 49.51
N THR A 5 -14.31 -30.97 49.29
CA THR A 5 -14.67 -31.89 48.21
C THR A 5 -15.04 -31.05 46.98
N THR A 6 -14.29 -31.15 45.89
CA THR A 6 -14.61 -30.53 44.61
C THR A 6 -15.44 -31.48 43.75
N ARG A 7 -16.59 -30.99 43.30
CA ARG A 7 -17.51 -31.66 42.36
C ARG A 7 -17.12 -31.29 40.91
N PRO A 8 -17.15 -32.20 39.93
CA PRO A 8 -16.92 -31.86 38.51
C PRO A 8 -18.19 -31.29 37.85
N PRO A 9 -18.06 -30.40 36.85
CA PRO A 9 -19.21 -29.90 36.14
C PRO A 9 -19.70 -30.85 35.05
N ALA A 10 -21.02 -30.86 34.87
CA ALA A 10 -21.76 -31.68 33.94
C ALA A 10 -21.59 -31.23 32.50
N SER A 11 -21.47 -32.19 31.58
CA SER A 11 -21.50 -32.01 30.13
C SER A 11 -22.93 -31.75 29.66
N LEU A 12 -23.14 -30.65 28.93
CA LEU A 12 -24.35 -30.37 28.16
C LEU A 12 -23.97 -30.27 26.68
N SER A 13 -24.42 -31.24 25.90
CA SER A 13 -24.51 -31.14 24.44
C SER A 13 -25.87 -30.51 24.04
N PRO A 14 -25.91 -29.61 23.07
CA PRO A 14 -27.11 -29.39 22.31
C PRO A 14 -26.94 -29.80 20.85
N SER A 15 -27.74 -30.77 20.44
CA SER A 15 -28.08 -31.02 19.06
C SER A 15 -29.08 -29.95 18.59
N SER A 16 -28.77 -29.17 17.58
CA SER A 16 -29.75 -28.37 16.86
C SER A 16 -29.67 -28.70 15.37
N SER A 17 -30.71 -29.35 14.90
CA SER A 17 -31.03 -29.62 13.51
C SER A 17 -31.36 -28.32 12.79
N ILE A 18 -30.65 -28.03 11.72
CA ILE A 18 -30.95 -26.91 10.79
C ILE A 18 -31.93 -27.41 9.76
N THR A 19 -33.15 -26.88 9.81
CA THR A 19 -34.20 -27.09 8.81
C THR A 19 -33.96 -26.13 7.64
N THR A 20 -33.62 -26.66 6.49
CA THR A 20 -33.50 -25.92 5.24
C THR A 20 -34.87 -25.64 4.65
N THR A 21 -35.32 -24.41 4.68
CA THR A 21 -36.57 -23.99 4.00
C THR A 21 -36.23 -23.58 2.57
N THR A 22 -36.63 -24.41 1.63
CA THR A 22 -36.56 -24.12 0.20
C THR A 22 -37.75 -23.25 -0.19
N THR A 23 -37.53 -21.99 -0.51
CA THR A 23 -38.58 -21.11 -1.06
C THR A 23 -38.62 -21.29 -2.58
N ALA A 24 -39.70 -21.85 -3.05
CA ALA A 24 -40.00 -21.95 -4.48
C ALA A 24 -40.38 -20.57 -5.03
N VAL A 25 -39.65 -20.13 -6.06
CA VAL A 25 -40.00 -18.95 -6.87
C VAL A 25 -40.98 -19.41 -7.94
N THR A 26 -42.25 -18.99 -7.81
CA THR A 26 -43.29 -19.15 -8.85
C THR A 26 -43.02 -18.18 -9.99
N ALA A 27 -42.83 -18.72 -11.20
CA ALA A 27 -42.80 -17.98 -12.44
C ALA A 27 -44.17 -17.41 -12.77
N PHE A 28 -44.27 -16.12 -12.94
CA PHE A 28 -45.41 -15.45 -13.56
C PHE A 28 -45.21 -15.49 -15.08
N GLN A 29 -46.04 -16.20 -15.80
CA GLN A 29 -46.24 -16.11 -17.24
C GLN A 29 -47.35 -15.10 -17.50
N ASP A 30 -47.04 -14.07 -18.26
CA ASP A 30 -48.04 -13.27 -18.96
C ASP A 30 -47.71 -13.25 -20.45
N PRO A 31 -48.69 -13.58 -21.32
CA PRO A 31 -48.47 -13.61 -22.77
C PRO A 31 -49.06 -12.34 -23.41
N ASP A 32 -48.23 -11.42 -23.81
CA ASP A 32 -48.69 -10.37 -24.72
C ASP A 32 -47.99 -10.47 -26.06
N HIS A 33 -48.84 -10.75 -27.05
CA HIS A 33 -48.56 -10.82 -28.49
C HIS A 33 -47.96 -9.50 -29.01
N PHE A 34 -46.72 -9.52 -29.43
CA PHE A 34 -46.19 -8.55 -30.36
C PHE A 34 -46.05 -9.17 -31.75
N LEU A 35 -46.98 -8.78 -32.63
CA LEU A 35 -46.98 -9.05 -34.06
C LEU A 35 -45.75 -8.38 -34.72
N ILE A 36 -44.73 -9.15 -35.03
CA ILE A 36 -43.65 -8.71 -35.91
C ILE A 36 -44.15 -8.77 -37.34
N LYS A 37 -44.53 -7.60 -37.89
CA LYS A 37 -44.76 -7.45 -39.34
C LYS A 37 -43.46 -7.72 -40.09
N SER A 38 -43.46 -8.69 -40.96
CA SER A 38 -42.36 -9.01 -41.88
C SER A 38 -42.08 -7.81 -42.79
N ILE A 39 -40.95 -7.17 -42.62
CA ILE A 39 -40.43 -6.14 -43.51
C ILE A 39 -39.71 -6.82 -44.67
N ASN A 40 -40.24 -6.55 -45.87
CA ASN A 40 -39.80 -7.09 -47.13
C ASN A 40 -38.35 -6.69 -47.48
N ARG A 41 -37.49 -7.65 -47.77
CA ARG A 41 -36.03 -7.53 -47.94
C ARG A 41 -35.52 -6.74 -49.16
N ARG A 42 -36.37 -5.94 -49.83
CA ARG A 42 -36.00 -5.30 -51.11
C ARG A 42 -35.78 -3.77 -51.07
N HIS A 43 -35.86 -3.11 -49.90
CA HIS A 43 -35.66 -1.64 -49.81
C HIS A 43 -34.61 -1.17 -48.80
N LEU A 44 -33.61 -2.00 -48.51
CA LEU A 44 -32.57 -1.63 -47.53
C LEU A 44 -31.19 -1.44 -48.18
N LEU A 45 -31.11 -0.77 -49.33
CA LEU A 45 -29.81 -0.47 -49.96
C LEU A 45 -29.61 1.00 -50.30
N ILE A 46 -30.30 1.93 -49.65
CA ILE A 46 -29.93 3.38 -49.74
C ILE A 46 -30.10 3.98 -48.36
N ALA A 47 -29.16 3.73 -47.46
CA ALA A 47 -28.87 4.55 -46.31
C ALA A 47 -27.37 4.71 -46.25
N ILE A 48 -26.93 5.65 -46.95
CA ILE A 48 -25.64 6.25 -47.16
C ILE A 48 -25.06 6.69 -45.83
N SER A 49 -23.92 6.11 -45.53
CA SER A 49 -22.66 6.74 -45.15
C SER A 49 -22.76 8.24 -44.73
N ILE A 50 -23.27 8.49 -43.54
CA ILE A 50 -22.72 9.53 -42.70
C ILE A 50 -21.79 8.81 -41.75
N SER A 51 -20.52 8.69 -42.11
CA SER A 51 -19.45 8.28 -41.23
C SER A 51 -19.38 9.30 -40.11
N PRO A 52 -19.80 8.98 -38.87
CA PRO A 52 -19.26 9.73 -37.77
C PRO A 52 -17.76 9.47 -37.86
N LEU A 53 -16.99 10.51 -37.92
CA LEU A 53 -15.57 10.48 -37.60
C LEU A 53 -15.43 9.80 -36.25
N PHE A 54 -15.25 8.48 -36.26
CA PHE A 54 -14.74 7.74 -35.13
C PHE A 54 -13.32 8.27 -34.94
N VAL A 55 -13.22 9.35 -34.17
CA VAL A 55 -11.98 9.63 -33.45
C VAL A 55 -11.77 8.35 -32.64
N PRO A 56 -10.71 7.58 -32.89
CA PRO A 56 -10.40 6.46 -32.01
C PRO A 56 -10.17 7.10 -30.64
N VAL A 57 -11.14 6.95 -29.75
CA VAL A 57 -10.86 7.08 -28.33
C VAL A 57 -9.84 5.99 -28.12
N VAL A 58 -8.56 6.38 -28.07
CA VAL A 58 -7.49 5.51 -27.63
C VAL A 58 -7.89 5.16 -26.21
N ALA A 59 -8.60 4.05 -26.05
CA ALA A 59 -8.77 3.41 -24.77
C ALA A 59 -7.33 3.08 -24.37
N ASN A 60 -6.71 3.97 -23.60
CA ASN A 60 -5.50 3.64 -22.89
C ASN A 60 -5.89 2.46 -22.01
N ALA A 61 -5.64 1.25 -22.49
CA ALA A 61 -5.54 0.10 -21.64
C ALA A 61 -4.51 0.50 -20.58
N ARG A 62 -5.00 0.87 -19.39
CA ARG A 62 -4.14 1.23 -18.27
C ARG A 62 -3.41 -0.06 -17.90
N GLY A 63 -2.26 -0.25 -18.51
CA GLY A 63 -1.28 -1.23 -18.07
C GLY A 63 -0.85 -0.92 -16.64
N LEU A 64 0.03 -1.73 -16.09
CA LEU A 64 0.67 -1.47 -14.80
C LEU A 64 1.15 -0.01 -14.75
N PHE A 65 0.93 0.63 -13.60
CA PHE A 65 1.37 2.00 -13.36
C PHE A 65 2.85 2.16 -13.69
N GLN A 66 3.18 3.03 -14.62
CA GLN A 66 4.55 3.24 -15.04
C GLN A 66 5.28 4.16 -14.06
N MET A 67 6.47 3.76 -13.63
CA MET A 67 7.36 4.60 -12.82
C MET A 67 8.65 4.92 -13.59
N PRO A 68 9.09 6.20 -13.64
CA PRO A 68 8.39 7.36 -13.12
C PRO A 68 7.13 7.67 -13.92
N PRO A 69 6.05 8.15 -13.28
CA PRO A 69 4.80 8.47 -13.97
C PRO A 69 4.97 9.78 -14.76
N PHE A 70 4.27 9.88 -15.88
CA PHE A 70 4.20 11.15 -16.63
C PHE A 70 3.50 12.24 -15.81
N ARG A 71 2.43 11.87 -15.09
CA ARG A 71 1.71 12.72 -14.13
C ARG A 71 0.97 11.84 -13.13
N LEU A 72 0.66 12.41 -11.97
CA LEU A 72 -0.23 11.81 -10.99
C LEU A 72 -1.61 12.48 -11.07
N SER A 73 -2.68 11.69 -10.88
CA SER A 73 -4.07 12.19 -10.87
C SER A 73 -4.47 12.72 -9.49
N ASN A 74 -3.78 12.28 -8.46
CA ASN A 74 -4.06 12.57 -7.05
C ASN A 74 -2.89 13.30 -6.39
N ARG A 75 -3.15 13.89 -5.22
CA ARG A 75 -2.14 14.52 -4.36
C ARG A 75 -1.70 13.51 -3.30
N TYR A 76 -0.41 13.30 -3.17
CA TYR A 76 0.14 12.32 -2.23
C TYR A 76 0.96 12.96 -1.14
N TYR A 77 0.73 12.51 0.10
CA TYR A 77 1.58 12.78 1.24
C TYR A 77 2.12 11.45 1.74
N LEU A 78 3.44 11.34 1.85
CA LEU A 78 4.13 10.17 2.35
C LEU A 78 4.49 10.40 3.82
N VAL A 79 4.08 9.48 4.69
CA VAL A 79 4.30 9.59 6.12
C VAL A 79 4.95 8.32 6.64
N ARG A 80 6.11 8.42 7.26
CA ARG A 80 6.64 7.34 8.07
C ARG A 80 5.99 7.38 9.45
N ALA A 81 5.48 6.26 9.94
CA ALA A 81 5.01 6.13 11.31
C ALA A 81 6.12 6.54 12.31
N GLY A 82 5.73 6.94 13.50
CA GLY A 82 6.67 7.16 14.59
C GLY A 82 7.42 5.88 14.99
N GLU A 83 8.42 6.01 15.82
CA GLU A 83 9.21 4.92 16.39
C GLU A 83 8.31 3.85 17.00
N SER A 84 8.55 2.57 16.71
CA SER A 84 7.86 1.45 17.35
C SER A 84 8.50 1.07 18.68
N GLU A 85 7.80 0.25 19.48
CA GLU A 85 8.38 -0.32 20.71
C GLU A 85 9.66 -1.10 20.41
N PHE A 86 9.68 -1.92 19.36
CA PHE A 86 10.88 -2.67 18.96
C PHE A 86 12.02 -1.78 18.48
N GLU A 87 11.73 -0.73 17.73
CA GLU A 87 12.76 0.26 17.34
C GLU A 87 13.34 0.97 18.58
N SER A 88 12.52 1.26 19.61
CA SER A 88 12.99 1.86 20.86
C SER A 88 13.96 0.95 21.62
N LEU A 89 13.81 -0.37 21.45
CA LEU A 89 14.71 -1.38 21.99
C LEU A 89 15.92 -1.65 21.09
N GLY A 90 16.01 -0.99 19.93
CA GLY A 90 17.06 -1.19 18.95
C GLY A 90 16.95 -2.51 18.20
N ILE A 91 15.74 -3.07 18.05
CA ILE A 91 15.49 -4.39 17.44
C ILE A 91 14.75 -4.23 16.11
N ILE A 92 15.18 -5.00 15.11
CA ILE A 92 14.52 -5.11 13.81
C ILE A 92 13.25 -5.97 13.98
N ASN A 93 12.09 -5.42 13.57
CA ASN A 93 10.81 -6.12 13.56
C ASN A 93 10.07 -5.83 12.25
N THR A 94 10.17 -6.77 11.32
CA THR A 94 9.58 -6.69 9.98
C THR A 94 8.70 -7.88 9.63
N ASN A 95 8.68 -8.93 10.48
CA ASN A 95 7.90 -10.14 10.23
C ASN A 95 6.40 -9.83 10.21
N PRO A 96 5.70 -10.10 9.09
CA PRO A 96 4.28 -9.80 8.94
C PRO A 96 3.37 -10.67 9.83
N VAL A 97 3.85 -11.78 10.38
CA VAL A 97 3.08 -12.65 11.28
C VAL A 97 2.66 -11.89 12.56
N ALA A 98 3.55 -11.05 13.09
CA ALA A 98 3.30 -10.27 14.30
C ALA A 98 2.91 -8.82 14.02
N LYS A 99 2.64 -8.44 12.77
CA LYS A 99 2.44 -7.03 12.37
C LYS A 99 1.27 -6.33 13.06
N THR A 100 0.26 -7.05 13.50
CA THR A 100 -0.90 -6.52 14.24
C THR A 100 -0.82 -6.72 15.74
N SER A 101 0.28 -7.27 16.25
CA SER A 101 0.50 -7.42 17.69
C SER A 101 0.58 -6.06 18.38
N VAL A 102 0.07 -5.97 19.59
CA VAL A 102 0.16 -4.77 20.45
C VAL A 102 1.61 -4.38 20.69
N ASP A 103 2.51 -5.36 20.83
CA ASP A 103 3.94 -5.14 21.04
C ASP A 103 4.64 -4.51 19.84
N SER A 104 4.02 -4.58 18.64
CA SER A 104 4.52 -3.93 17.43
C SER A 104 4.00 -2.49 17.26
N GLY A 105 3.38 -1.92 18.28
CA GLY A 105 2.79 -0.58 18.28
C GLY A 105 3.82 0.55 18.36
N LEU A 106 3.30 1.79 18.39
CA LEU A 106 4.11 2.99 18.58
C LEU A 106 4.60 3.10 20.04
N SER A 107 5.89 3.40 20.20
CA SER A 107 6.44 3.81 21.50
C SER A 107 5.87 5.16 21.95
N GLU A 108 6.04 5.52 23.22
CA GLU A 108 5.62 6.84 23.71
C GLU A 108 6.31 7.99 22.96
N LYS A 109 7.56 7.79 22.53
CA LYS A 109 8.27 8.72 21.67
C LYS A 109 7.68 8.72 20.27
N GLY A 110 7.34 7.54 19.72
CA GLY A 110 6.71 7.37 18.42
C GLY A 110 5.35 8.05 18.34
N LYS A 111 4.52 7.97 19.38
CA LYS A 111 3.25 8.71 19.48
C LYS A 111 3.45 10.22 19.37
N LYS A 112 4.47 10.77 20.04
CA LYS A 112 4.83 12.19 19.96
C LYS A 112 5.33 12.59 18.58
N GLN A 113 6.14 11.73 17.93
CA GLN A 113 6.62 11.94 16.57
C GLN A 113 5.45 11.92 15.57
N THR A 114 4.52 10.97 15.71
CA THR A 114 3.32 10.90 14.88
C THR A 114 2.39 12.11 15.09
N ALA A 115 2.24 12.59 16.32
CA ALA A 115 1.47 13.80 16.59
C ALA A 115 2.09 15.04 15.89
N LYS A 116 3.43 15.12 15.86
CA LYS A 116 4.13 16.14 15.06
C LYS A 116 3.85 16.01 13.58
N ALA A 117 3.89 14.79 13.03
CA ALA A 117 3.54 14.52 11.64
C ALA A 117 2.11 14.96 11.31
N ALA A 118 1.17 14.65 12.20
CA ALA A 118 -0.23 15.04 12.05
C ALA A 118 -0.43 16.57 12.03
N LEU A 119 0.30 17.31 12.90
CA LEU A 119 0.31 18.77 12.91
C LEU A 119 0.97 19.35 11.65
N GLU A 120 2.01 18.69 11.13
CA GLU A 120 2.65 19.10 9.88
C GLU A 120 1.70 18.94 8.69
N LEU A 121 0.98 17.82 8.59
CA LEU A 121 -0.09 17.65 7.60
C LEU A 121 -1.15 18.74 7.69
N LYS A 122 -1.55 19.11 8.91
CA LYS A 122 -2.49 20.21 9.15
C LYS A 122 -1.92 21.56 8.71
N ARG A 123 -0.64 21.84 9.00
CA ARG A 123 0.05 23.05 8.55
C ARG A 123 0.14 23.12 7.01
N MET A 124 0.34 21.97 6.37
CA MET A 124 0.35 21.84 4.91
C MET A 124 -1.06 21.90 4.30
N ARG A 125 -2.10 21.98 5.11
CA ARG A 125 -3.51 21.92 4.68
C ARG A 125 -3.81 20.68 3.83
N ALA A 126 -3.18 19.56 4.19
CA ALA A 126 -3.30 18.33 3.43
C ALA A 126 -4.73 17.82 3.35
N CYS A 127 -5.48 17.92 4.45
CA CYS A 127 -6.82 17.35 4.60
C CYS A 127 -7.94 18.41 4.72
N ASP A 128 -7.71 19.71 4.38
CA ASP A 128 -8.71 20.77 4.52
C ASP A 128 -9.98 20.50 3.68
N ASN A 129 -9.84 19.86 2.54
CA ASN A 129 -10.96 19.45 1.68
C ASN A 129 -11.28 17.95 1.79
N GLY A 130 -10.86 17.32 2.89
CA GLY A 130 -10.89 15.88 3.05
C GLY A 130 -9.63 15.19 2.52
N CYS A 131 -9.34 14.02 3.04
CA CYS A 131 -8.25 13.17 2.56
C CYS A 131 -8.55 11.71 2.89
N TRP A 132 -8.00 10.81 2.09
CA TRP A 132 -7.97 9.38 2.35
C TRP A 132 -6.66 9.03 3.03
N ILE A 133 -6.71 8.26 4.10
CA ILE A 133 -5.52 7.81 4.83
C ILE A 133 -5.34 6.32 4.56
N TRP A 134 -4.22 5.95 3.96
CA TRP A 134 -3.85 4.59 3.57
C TRP A 134 -2.66 4.10 4.40
N PRO A 135 -2.90 3.60 5.62
CA PRO A 135 -1.85 2.98 6.43
C PRO A 135 -1.62 1.53 6.02
N SER A 136 -0.39 1.05 6.21
CA SER A 136 -0.18 -0.37 6.42
C SER A 136 -1.03 -0.87 7.59
N ILE A 137 -1.49 -2.13 7.52
CA ILE A 137 -2.20 -2.78 8.63
C ILE A 137 -1.29 -3.02 9.85
N THR A 138 0.02 -2.82 9.75
CA THR A 138 0.93 -2.94 10.89
C THR A 138 0.47 -2.04 12.03
N GLN A 139 0.55 -2.54 13.27
CA GLN A 139 0.01 -1.85 14.45
C GLN A 139 0.52 -0.40 14.56
N ARG A 140 1.83 -0.16 14.37
CA ARG A 140 2.42 1.19 14.43
C ARG A 140 1.90 2.13 13.34
N ALA A 141 1.73 1.65 12.12
CA ALA A 141 1.25 2.48 11.01
C ALA A 141 -0.25 2.77 11.14
N TYR A 142 -1.04 1.80 11.60
CA TYR A 142 -2.46 2.00 11.83
C TYR A 142 -2.73 2.95 12.99
N GLN A 143 -2.01 2.82 14.12
CA GLN A 143 -2.06 3.79 15.22
C GLN A 143 -1.64 5.20 14.76
N ALA A 144 -0.63 5.29 13.90
CA ALA A 144 -0.23 6.58 13.32
C ALA A 144 -1.36 7.19 12.49
N ALA A 145 -2.05 6.40 11.68
CA ALA A 145 -3.21 6.86 10.90
C ALA A 145 -4.36 7.36 11.78
N GLU A 146 -4.64 6.68 12.89
CA GLU A 146 -5.67 7.13 13.86
C GLU A 146 -5.31 8.48 14.49
N ILE A 147 -4.05 8.68 14.87
CA ILE A 147 -3.57 9.97 15.41
C ILE A 147 -3.68 11.06 14.33
N ILE A 148 -3.27 10.77 13.10
CA ILE A 148 -3.36 11.72 11.97
C ILE A 148 -4.82 12.10 11.72
N ALA A 149 -5.72 11.12 11.67
CA ALA A 149 -7.15 11.35 11.46
C ALA A 149 -7.74 12.23 12.57
N ALA A 150 -7.46 11.91 13.84
CA ALA A 150 -7.96 12.66 14.99
C ALA A 150 -7.51 14.13 14.99
N VAL A 151 -6.23 14.40 14.72
CA VAL A 151 -5.66 15.77 14.70
C VAL A 151 -6.21 16.59 13.53
N ASN A 152 -6.45 15.95 12.38
CA ASN A 152 -6.95 16.61 11.18
C ASN A 152 -8.48 16.60 11.04
N GLY A 153 -9.20 16.04 12.01
CA GLY A 153 -10.67 16.00 12.00
C GLY A 153 -11.26 15.07 10.93
N ILE A 154 -10.51 14.04 10.54
CA ILE A 154 -10.93 13.06 9.53
C ILE A 154 -11.67 11.89 10.20
N SER A 155 -12.81 11.50 9.64
CA SER A 155 -13.55 10.33 10.13
C SER A 155 -12.75 9.04 9.91
N ARG A 156 -12.89 8.08 10.83
CA ARG A 156 -12.30 6.73 10.69
C ARG A 156 -12.70 6.01 9.41
N SER A 157 -13.85 6.34 8.81
CA SER A 157 -14.31 5.78 7.52
C SER A 157 -13.39 6.14 6.35
N TYR A 158 -12.53 7.15 6.49
CA TYR A 158 -11.53 7.54 5.50
C TYR A 158 -10.15 6.89 5.75
N ILE A 159 -10.01 6.07 6.80
CA ILE A 159 -8.83 5.23 7.00
C ILE A 159 -9.05 3.91 6.28
N VAL A 160 -8.27 3.66 5.25
CA VAL A 160 -8.33 2.45 4.43
C VAL A 160 -7.06 1.64 4.67
N PRO A 161 -7.08 0.65 5.59
CA PRO A 161 -5.89 -0.14 5.90
C PRO A 161 -5.48 -1.00 4.71
N GLU A 162 -4.21 -0.98 4.42
CA GLU A 162 -3.59 -1.78 3.38
C GLU A 162 -2.93 -3.01 4.00
N TYR A 163 -3.16 -4.20 3.41
CA TYR A 163 -2.88 -5.47 4.07
C TYR A 163 -1.53 -6.11 3.66
N SER A 164 -0.92 -5.68 2.54
CA SER A 164 0.27 -6.34 2.00
C SER A 164 1.27 -5.42 1.29
N PHE A 165 0.81 -4.45 0.49
CA PHE A 165 1.70 -3.61 -0.31
C PHE A 165 2.55 -2.64 0.52
N LEU A 166 2.11 -2.31 1.73
CA LEU A 166 2.80 -1.44 2.68
C LEU A 166 3.36 -2.18 3.90
N ASP A 167 3.42 -3.50 3.88
CA ASP A 167 4.12 -4.25 4.93
C ASP A 167 5.57 -3.79 5.02
N ALA A 168 6.15 -3.84 6.22
CA ALA A 168 7.58 -3.60 6.39
C ALA A 168 8.37 -4.51 5.45
N ARG A 169 9.49 -4.00 4.90
CA ARG A 169 10.36 -4.81 4.04
C ARG A 169 10.85 -6.04 4.81
N GLY A 170 10.62 -7.22 4.25
CA GLY A 170 11.07 -8.47 4.83
C GLY A 170 12.61 -8.56 4.81
N LEU A 171 13.24 -8.71 5.97
CA LEU A 171 14.70 -8.70 6.13
C LEU A 171 15.29 -10.08 6.42
N GLY A 172 14.48 -11.15 6.35
CA GLY A 172 14.93 -12.53 6.49
C GLY A 172 15.73 -12.75 7.77
N ALA A 173 16.95 -13.25 7.66
CA ALA A 173 17.82 -13.57 8.80
C ALA A 173 18.26 -12.36 9.64
N TYR A 174 17.88 -11.14 9.27
CA TYR A 174 18.11 -9.95 10.10
C TYR A 174 16.96 -9.66 11.06
N GLU A 175 15.82 -10.35 10.92
CA GLU A 175 14.70 -10.25 11.87
C GLU A 175 15.16 -10.54 13.30
N GLY A 176 14.75 -9.72 14.25
CA GLY A 176 15.14 -9.84 15.67
C GLY A 176 16.57 -9.39 15.99
N LYS A 177 17.38 -9.04 15.00
CA LYS A 177 18.72 -8.48 15.24
C LYS A 177 18.67 -7.02 15.64
N LYS A 178 19.81 -6.48 16.05
CA LYS A 178 19.96 -5.07 16.36
C LYS A 178 19.88 -4.20 15.10
N LEU A 179 19.35 -2.98 15.24
CA LEU A 179 19.18 -2.02 14.13
C LEU A 179 20.49 -1.69 13.41
N GLU A 180 21.65 -1.78 14.09
CA GLU A 180 22.96 -1.55 13.45
C GLU A 180 23.24 -2.52 12.31
N ALA A 181 22.68 -3.75 12.37
CA ALA A 181 22.83 -4.75 11.32
C ALA A 181 22.15 -4.35 9.98
N LEU A 182 21.28 -3.35 9.97
CA LEU A 182 20.68 -2.82 8.75
C LEU A 182 21.73 -2.25 7.78
N SER A 183 22.90 -1.80 8.28
CA SER A 183 23.97 -1.29 7.42
C SER A 183 24.42 -2.33 6.39
N GLU A 184 24.52 -3.60 6.78
CA GLU A 184 24.90 -4.69 5.89
C GLU A 184 23.88 -4.90 4.75
N VAL A 185 22.59 -4.79 5.08
CA VAL A 185 21.51 -4.88 4.08
C VAL A 185 21.61 -3.74 3.08
N TYR A 186 21.80 -2.51 3.57
CA TYR A 186 21.86 -1.33 2.70
C TYR A 186 23.14 -1.29 1.86
N GLU A 187 24.26 -1.78 2.35
CA GLU A 187 25.47 -1.97 1.55
C GLU A 187 25.24 -2.94 0.39
N SER A 188 24.50 -4.03 0.65
CA SER A 188 24.10 -4.98 -0.39
C SER A 188 23.15 -4.35 -1.42
N ASP A 189 22.21 -3.48 -0.99
CA ASP A 189 21.27 -2.77 -1.87
C ASP A 189 22.00 -1.83 -2.85
N ILE A 190 23.09 -1.18 -2.42
CA ILE A 190 23.94 -0.32 -3.26
C ILE A 190 24.59 -1.12 -4.39
N ILE A 191 24.95 -2.39 -4.13
CA ILE A 191 25.54 -3.27 -5.15
C ILE A 191 24.49 -3.65 -6.19
N SER A 192 23.32 -4.12 -5.75
CA SER A 192 22.21 -4.48 -6.63
C SER A 192 20.86 -4.40 -5.93
N PRO A 193 19.85 -3.76 -6.53
CA PRO A 193 18.50 -3.68 -5.96
C PRO A 193 17.76 -5.03 -5.99
N ARG A 194 18.36 -6.07 -6.58
CA ARG A 194 17.83 -7.44 -6.63
C ARG A 194 18.41 -8.33 -5.53
N ASN A 195 19.39 -7.87 -4.80
CA ASN A 195 19.96 -8.62 -3.70
C ASN A 195 18.90 -8.76 -2.60
N LYS A 196 18.80 -9.98 -2.07
CA LYS A 196 17.90 -10.30 -0.96
C LYS A 196 18.70 -10.55 0.30
N PRO A 197 18.20 -10.13 1.46
CA PRO A 197 18.73 -10.60 2.73
C PRO A 197 18.74 -12.13 2.78
N PRO A 198 19.65 -12.78 3.52
CA PRO A 198 19.64 -14.23 3.66
C PRO A 198 18.29 -14.73 4.17
N PRO A 199 17.75 -15.84 3.63
CA PRO A 199 16.49 -16.42 4.10
C PRO A 199 16.65 -17.02 5.51
N ILE A 200 15.52 -17.24 6.18
CA ILE A 200 15.40 -18.02 7.42
C ILE A 200 14.27 -19.02 7.25
N ASP A 201 14.39 -20.20 7.83
CA ASP A 201 13.48 -21.32 7.58
C ASP A 201 12.19 -21.28 8.42
N ASP A 202 11.85 -20.15 9.03
CA ASP A 202 10.63 -19.95 9.81
C ASP A 202 9.48 -19.28 9.01
N GLY A 203 9.69 -19.03 7.72
CA GLY A 203 8.73 -18.36 6.86
C GLY A 203 8.80 -16.83 6.90
N THR A 204 9.74 -16.23 7.62
CA THR A 204 10.00 -14.80 7.59
C THR A 204 10.38 -14.37 6.17
N PRO A 205 9.68 -13.39 5.58
CA PRO A 205 9.98 -12.96 4.22
C PRO A 205 11.35 -12.29 4.12
N ASN A 206 11.99 -12.45 2.96
CA ASN A 206 13.20 -11.75 2.59
C ASN A 206 12.99 -11.05 1.24
N GLU A 207 12.98 -9.73 1.25
CA GLU A 207 12.67 -8.91 0.08
C GLU A 207 13.88 -8.10 -0.37
N SER A 208 14.11 -8.11 -1.68
CA SER A 208 14.99 -7.14 -2.32
C SER A 208 14.31 -5.78 -2.46
N VAL A 209 15.07 -4.74 -2.74
CA VAL A 209 14.54 -3.42 -3.10
C VAL A 209 13.61 -3.52 -4.33
N SER A 210 13.94 -4.40 -5.29
CA SER A 210 13.11 -4.64 -6.47
C SER A 210 11.76 -5.28 -6.13
N ASP A 211 11.69 -6.17 -5.13
CA ASP A 211 10.42 -6.75 -4.68
C ASP A 211 9.53 -5.66 -4.05
N VAL A 212 10.11 -4.81 -3.20
CA VAL A 212 9.42 -3.66 -2.61
C VAL A 212 8.93 -2.71 -3.71
N PHE A 213 9.75 -2.42 -4.74
CA PHE A 213 9.39 -1.57 -5.86
C PHE A 213 8.16 -2.10 -6.62
N VAL A 214 8.08 -3.41 -6.84
CA VAL A 214 6.90 -4.05 -7.45
C VAL A 214 5.65 -3.81 -6.60
N ARG A 215 5.74 -4.03 -5.27
CA ARG A 215 4.61 -3.84 -4.35
C ARG A 215 4.10 -2.40 -4.36
N VAL A 216 4.99 -1.42 -4.22
CA VAL A 216 4.59 0.00 -4.16
C VAL A 216 4.10 0.51 -5.52
N THR A 217 4.57 -0.07 -6.63
CA THR A 217 4.04 0.20 -7.98
C THR A 217 2.60 -0.31 -8.12
N GLN A 218 2.32 -1.49 -7.60
CA GLN A 218 0.97 -2.06 -7.57
C GLN A 218 0.04 -1.20 -6.70
N LEU A 219 0.49 -0.75 -5.53
CA LEU A 219 -0.27 0.18 -4.69
C LEU A 219 -0.62 1.45 -5.45
N MET A 220 0.35 2.09 -6.11
CA MET A 220 0.11 3.30 -6.88
C MET A 220 -0.87 3.07 -8.04
N SER A 221 -0.82 1.90 -8.68
CA SER A 221 -1.78 1.53 -9.72
C SER A 221 -3.21 1.47 -9.19
N ILE A 222 -3.40 0.92 -7.99
CA ILE A 222 -4.69 0.87 -7.30
C ILE A 222 -5.17 2.29 -6.98
N LEU A 223 -4.33 3.10 -6.33
CA LEU A 223 -4.68 4.45 -5.91
C LEU A 223 -5.04 5.36 -7.08
N GLU A 224 -4.25 5.33 -8.17
CA GLU A 224 -4.50 6.12 -9.38
C GLU A 224 -5.70 5.63 -10.20
N THR A 225 -6.16 4.40 -9.96
CA THR A 225 -7.38 3.86 -10.58
C THR A 225 -8.62 4.15 -9.75
N GLN A 226 -8.50 4.06 -8.43
CA GLN A 226 -9.61 4.18 -7.49
C GLN A 226 -9.98 5.63 -7.21
N TYR A 227 -9.01 6.54 -7.21
CA TYR A 227 -9.19 7.94 -6.86
C TYR A 227 -8.83 8.88 -8.02
N SER A 228 -9.46 10.05 -8.05
CA SER A 228 -9.19 11.10 -9.03
C SER A 228 -9.36 12.47 -8.41
N ALA A 229 -8.33 13.30 -8.49
CA ALA A 229 -8.26 14.64 -7.89
C ALA A 229 -8.39 14.64 -6.35
N GLU A 230 -8.11 13.50 -5.71
CA GLU A 230 -8.20 13.34 -4.27
C GLU A 230 -6.85 13.59 -3.57
N THR A 231 -6.90 13.78 -2.27
CA THR A 231 -5.70 13.80 -1.42
C THR A 231 -5.57 12.46 -0.70
N ILE A 232 -4.40 11.84 -0.82
CA ILE A 232 -4.08 10.53 -0.26
C ILE A 232 -2.86 10.65 0.64
N VAL A 233 -3.01 10.22 1.89
CA VAL A 233 -1.93 10.15 2.88
C VAL A 233 -1.52 8.69 3.04
N ILE A 234 -0.36 8.32 2.53
CA ILE A 234 0.19 6.96 2.65
C ILE A 234 1.01 6.91 3.94
N VAL A 235 0.66 5.97 4.84
CA VAL A 235 1.36 5.80 6.12
C VAL A 235 2.07 4.45 6.15
N SER A 236 3.39 4.49 6.06
CA SER A 236 4.25 3.30 6.09
C SER A 236 4.82 3.04 7.48
N PRO A 237 5.00 1.77 7.88
CA PRO A 237 5.62 1.41 9.14
C PRO A 237 7.11 1.76 9.22
N ASP A 238 7.77 1.77 8.06
CA ASP A 238 9.22 1.98 7.93
C ASP A 238 9.59 2.99 6.82
N SER A 239 10.87 3.22 6.66
CA SER A 239 11.40 4.11 5.63
C SER A 239 11.48 3.45 4.26
N ASP A 240 11.74 2.13 4.16
CA ASP A 240 12.13 1.48 2.90
C ASP A 240 11.00 1.54 1.85
N ASN A 241 9.75 1.26 2.23
CA ASN A 241 8.62 1.39 1.31
C ASN A 241 8.53 2.81 0.71
N LEU A 242 8.70 3.84 1.55
CA LEU A 242 8.57 5.23 1.14
C LEU A 242 9.76 5.70 0.31
N THR A 243 10.98 5.28 0.65
CA THR A 243 12.19 5.62 -0.12
C THR A 243 12.15 5.00 -1.50
N VAL A 244 11.73 3.72 -1.59
CA VAL A 244 11.60 3.00 -2.85
C VAL A 244 10.47 3.58 -3.69
N LEU A 245 9.32 3.90 -3.07
CA LEU A 245 8.22 4.58 -3.75
C LEU A 245 8.66 5.94 -4.29
N GLN A 246 9.28 6.76 -3.46
CA GLN A 246 9.75 8.08 -3.88
C GLN A 246 10.83 7.99 -4.97
N ALA A 247 11.77 7.03 -4.86
CA ALA A 247 12.78 6.77 -5.89
C ALA A 247 12.12 6.44 -7.23
N GLY A 248 11.11 5.56 -7.24
CA GLY A 248 10.34 5.26 -8.44
C GLY A 248 9.62 6.47 -9.03
N LEU A 249 8.98 7.28 -8.20
CA LEU A 249 8.25 8.47 -8.64
C LEU A 249 9.16 9.53 -9.27
N VAL A 250 10.38 9.72 -8.77
CA VAL A 250 11.34 10.71 -9.28
C VAL A 250 12.34 10.14 -10.29
N GLY A 251 12.27 8.84 -10.59
CA GLY A 251 13.20 8.18 -11.51
C GLY A 251 14.62 8.04 -10.95
N LEU A 252 14.80 7.98 -9.63
CA LEU A 252 16.08 7.72 -8.98
C LEU A 252 16.44 6.24 -9.11
N ASP A 253 17.70 5.94 -9.37
CA ASP A 253 18.21 4.56 -9.32
C ASP A 253 17.91 3.93 -7.96
N LEU A 254 17.27 2.75 -7.97
CA LEU A 254 16.82 2.06 -6.75
C LEU A 254 17.98 1.70 -5.80
N ARG A 255 19.23 1.56 -6.31
CA ARG A 255 20.43 1.38 -5.48
C ARG A 255 20.67 2.58 -4.55
N ARG A 256 20.07 3.72 -4.85
CA ARG A 256 20.23 4.97 -4.13
C ARG A 256 18.98 5.37 -3.34
N HIS A 257 18.01 4.46 -3.22
CA HIS A 257 16.77 4.78 -2.51
C HIS A 257 17.01 5.36 -1.10
N ARG A 258 18.09 4.93 -0.44
CA ARG A 258 18.48 5.41 0.90
C ARG A 258 18.83 6.91 0.96
N ASP A 259 19.19 7.51 -0.17
CA ASP A 259 19.42 8.98 -0.23
C ASP A 259 18.11 9.74 0.11
N LEU A 260 16.97 9.07 0.00
CA LEU A 260 15.63 9.59 0.29
C LEU A 260 15.08 9.11 1.64
N SER A 261 15.93 8.70 2.59
CA SER A 261 15.51 8.16 3.89
C SER A 261 14.52 9.05 4.61
N PHE A 262 13.52 8.42 5.25
CA PHE A 262 12.54 9.08 6.11
C PHE A 262 12.88 8.85 7.58
N GLY A 263 12.90 9.93 8.36
CA GLY A 263 12.93 9.85 9.82
C GLY A 263 11.58 9.42 10.41
N PRO A 264 11.55 8.87 11.64
CA PRO A 264 10.29 8.53 12.31
C PRO A 264 9.38 9.75 12.47
N GLY A 265 8.14 9.67 11.99
CA GLY A 265 7.19 10.79 11.99
C GLY A 265 7.48 11.87 10.93
N GLU A 266 8.29 11.56 9.93
CA GLU A 266 8.53 12.50 8.82
C GLU A 266 7.40 12.46 7.79
N VAL A 267 7.07 13.64 7.26
CA VAL A 267 6.06 13.86 6.23
C VAL A 267 6.70 14.49 5.01
N ARG A 268 6.39 13.97 3.82
CA ARG A 268 6.75 14.58 2.53
C ARG A 268 5.55 14.68 1.62
N PHE A 269 5.41 15.83 0.99
CA PHE A 269 4.46 16.03 -0.10
C PHE A 269 5.08 15.58 -1.42
N VAL A 270 4.31 14.85 -2.23
CA VAL A 270 4.67 14.51 -3.60
C VAL A 270 3.94 15.48 -4.53
N ASP A 271 4.66 16.41 -5.12
CA ASP A 271 4.09 17.36 -6.06
C ASP A 271 3.72 16.65 -7.37
N THR A 272 2.47 16.81 -7.79
CA THR A 272 1.95 16.22 -9.03
C THR A 272 2.31 17.02 -10.29
N SER A 273 2.65 18.30 -10.13
CA SER A 273 2.98 19.19 -11.24
C SER A 273 4.46 19.20 -11.58
N SER A 274 5.30 18.89 -10.62
CA SER A 274 6.75 18.84 -10.77
C SER A 274 7.32 17.64 -10.01
N ILE A 275 7.30 16.48 -10.66
CA ILE A 275 8.12 15.36 -10.17
C ILE A 275 9.57 15.78 -10.44
N PRO A 276 10.37 16.06 -9.40
CA PRO A 276 11.71 16.58 -9.61
C PRO A 276 12.51 15.55 -10.41
N THR A 277 13.02 15.94 -11.57
CA THR A 277 14.01 15.13 -12.27
C THR A 277 15.26 15.10 -11.39
N TYR A 278 15.49 14.01 -10.69
CA TYR A 278 16.67 13.87 -9.86
C TYR A 278 17.91 13.84 -10.75
N LYS A 279 18.68 14.91 -10.72
CA LYS A 279 19.99 14.94 -11.37
C LYS A 279 20.97 14.15 -10.53
N GLN A 280 21.36 12.98 -11.03
CA GLN A 280 22.42 12.21 -10.37
C GLN A 280 23.66 13.09 -10.20
N PRO A 281 24.29 13.12 -9.01
CA PRO A 281 25.57 13.78 -8.84
C PRO A 281 26.61 13.19 -9.82
N ALA A 282 27.47 14.03 -10.37
CA ALA A 282 28.54 13.58 -11.29
C ALA A 282 29.45 12.49 -10.69
N SER A 283 29.52 12.40 -9.37
CA SER A 283 30.25 11.36 -8.61
C SER A 283 29.58 9.99 -8.59
N ALA A 284 28.31 9.89 -9.03
CA ALA A 284 27.59 8.62 -9.08
C ALA A 284 27.90 7.82 -10.35
N LEU A 285 29.14 7.74 -10.74
CA LEU A 285 29.60 6.84 -11.80
C LEU A 285 29.62 5.41 -11.25
N TYR A 286 28.55 4.66 -11.51
CA TYR A 286 28.53 3.23 -11.22
C TYR A 286 29.52 2.52 -12.13
N LYS A 287 30.54 1.90 -11.54
CA LYS A 287 31.42 0.98 -12.31
C LYS A 287 30.57 -0.21 -12.73
N CYS A 288 30.41 -0.39 -14.01
CA CYS A 288 29.83 -1.59 -14.56
C CYS A 288 30.67 -2.81 -14.14
N ILE A 289 30.09 -3.72 -13.35
CA ILE A 289 30.77 -4.92 -12.87
C ILE A 289 30.80 -6.00 -13.97
N ASN A 290 29.84 -5.96 -14.91
CA ASN A 290 29.73 -6.95 -16.01
C ASN A 290 29.41 -6.27 -17.35
N PRO A 291 30.38 -5.66 -18.06
CA PRO A 291 30.18 -5.25 -19.45
C PRO A 291 29.89 -6.48 -20.33
N PRO A 292 28.96 -6.45 -21.30
CA PRO A 292 28.21 -5.29 -21.82
C PRO A 292 26.80 -5.09 -21.24
N ILE A 293 26.47 -5.70 -20.11
CA ILE A 293 25.09 -5.77 -19.55
C ILE A 293 24.80 -4.62 -18.56
N CYS A 294 25.53 -3.53 -18.63
CA CYS A 294 25.32 -2.35 -17.80
C CYS A 294 24.52 -1.32 -18.58
N ASN A 295 23.17 -1.45 -18.56
CA ASN A 295 22.24 -0.42 -18.99
C ASN A 295 21.46 0.12 -17.79
#